data_4d7782278d806a76bc084b5d30641cfe
#
_entry.id   4d7782278d806a76bc084b5d30641cfe
#
_cell.length_a   1.000
_cell.length_b   1.000
_cell.length_c   1.000
_cell.angle_alpha   90.00
_cell.angle_beta   90.00
_cell.angle_gamma   90.00
#
_symmetry.space_group_name_H-M   'P 1'
#
loop_
_entity.id
_entity.type
_entity.pdbx_description
1 polymer ?
#
loop_
_entity_poly.entity_id
_entity_poly.type
_entity_poly.pdbx_seq_one_letter_code
_entity_poly.pdbx_strand_id
1 'polypeptide(L)'
;CYISGCTDSSSLNYNSQACIDDGSCIITIFGCIDTLAINYDSIANTNDGSCSYLPEYFGCTDTLAVNYDSLAIFNDSSCCFDSLSGGILSNLVGGGGFYSGNRALVLDCYFPTIIKEVTVYAQSNNNYSFELRDNSGNILESKTINLSSGQNRITLDFNVPVGTDFELGVSGSHGGLFRHNQGVSFPYNFSNLLSIKSSNSGSPFY
;
A
#
# COMPACT_ATOMS: atom_id res chain seq x y z
N CYS A 1 3.18 -6.28 58.39
CA CYS A 1 3.29 -5.62 57.08
C CYS A 1 3.76 -4.18 57.30
N TYR A 2 4.81 -3.74 56.59
CA TYR A 2 5.37 -2.37 56.68
C TYR A 2 5.44 -1.69 55.30
N ILE A 3 4.70 -2.21 54.34
CA ILE A 3 4.70 -1.63 52.98
C ILE A 3 3.59 -0.59 52.94
N SER A 4 3.97 0.65 52.71
CA SER A 4 3.06 1.76 52.46
C SER A 4 2.88 1.99 50.94
N GLY A 5 1.76 2.49 50.54
CA GLY A 5 1.39 2.77 49.14
C GLY A 5 -0.12 2.89 49.00
N CYS A 6 -0.57 3.15 47.78
CA CYS A 6 -2.01 3.23 47.50
C CYS A 6 -2.69 1.86 47.71
N THR A 7 -3.69 1.84 48.60
CA THR A 7 -4.48 0.60 48.89
C THR A 7 -5.84 0.57 48.18
N ASP A 8 -6.21 1.60 47.42
CA ASP A 8 -7.41 1.63 46.65
C ASP A 8 -7.23 0.92 45.30
N SER A 9 -7.93 -0.20 45.10
CA SER A 9 -7.84 -1.01 43.90
C SER A 9 -8.41 -0.35 42.64
N SER A 10 -9.11 0.77 42.77
CA SER A 10 -9.60 1.58 41.65
C SER A 10 -8.60 2.64 41.18
N SER A 11 -7.53 2.85 41.91
CA SER A 11 -6.48 3.84 41.60
C SER A 11 -5.45 3.32 40.61
N LEU A 12 -4.92 4.20 39.75
CA LEU A 12 -3.91 3.88 38.75
C LEU A 12 -2.62 3.30 39.31
N ASN A 13 -2.24 3.74 40.52
CA ASN A 13 -1.04 3.31 41.20
C ASN A 13 -1.31 2.37 42.37
N TYR A 14 -2.42 1.59 42.30
CA TYR A 14 -2.73 0.57 43.28
C TYR A 14 -1.57 -0.39 43.51
N ASN A 15 -1.20 -0.58 44.76
CA ASN A 15 -0.18 -1.52 45.18
C ASN A 15 -0.81 -2.63 46.03
N SER A 16 -0.99 -3.81 45.44
CA SER A 16 -1.59 -4.99 46.11
C SER A 16 -0.78 -5.50 47.32
N GLN A 17 0.47 -5.07 47.48
CA GLN A 17 1.33 -5.44 48.60
C GLN A 17 1.31 -4.38 49.73
N ALA A 18 0.74 -3.19 49.47
CA ALA A 18 0.60 -2.17 50.48
C ALA A 18 -0.46 -2.56 51.50
N CYS A 19 -0.14 -2.37 52.76
CA CYS A 19 -1.06 -2.59 53.89
C CYS A 19 -1.26 -1.34 54.73
N ILE A 20 -0.61 -0.25 54.37
CA ILE A 20 -0.79 1.06 54.96
C ILE A 20 -0.97 2.04 53.80
N ASP A 21 -2.13 2.71 53.76
CA ASP A 21 -2.36 3.76 52.79
C ASP A 21 -1.52 4.98 53.18
N ASP A 22 -0.71 5.47 52.23
CA ASP A 22 0.15 6.64 52.41
C ASP A 22 -0.45 7.90 51.75
N GLY A 23 -1.69 7.85 51.26
CA GLY A 23 -2.36 8.95 50.59
C GLY A 23 -1.88 9.22 49.16
N SER A 24 -1.05 8.33 48.58
CA SER A 24 -0.50 8.48 47.22
C SER A 24 -1.45 8.07 46.11
N CYS A 25 -2.67 7.66 46.41
CA CYS A 25 -3.62 7.15 45.43
C CYS A 25 -3.91 8.17 44.30
N ILE A 26 -3.72 7.75 43.06
CA ILE A 26 -4.01 8.54 41.86
C ILE A 26 -5.37 8.10 41.33
N ILE A 27 -6.36 8.99 41.42
CA ILE A 27 -7.70 8.76 40.91
C ILE A 27 -7.67 8.72 39.39
N THR A 28 -8.33 7.74 38.77
CA THR A 28 -8.50 7.67 37.33
C THR A 28 -9.47 8.75 36.86
N ILE A 29 -9.02 9.66 36.00
CA ILE A 29 -9.82 10.71 35.39
C ILE A 29 -9.82 10.44 33.89
N PHE A 30 -10.97 10.04 33.37
CA PHE A 30 -11.15 9.75 31.95
C PHE A 30 -11.40 11.01 31.14
N GLY A 31 -10.83 11.09 29.95
CA GLY A 31 -11.01 12.17 29.01
C GLY A 31 -10.02 12.09 27.85
N CYS A 32 -10.07 13.05 26.94
CA CYS A 32 -9.09 13.15 25.87
C CYS A 32 -7.77 13.73 26.39
N ILE A 33 -6.68 12.96 26.27
CA ILE A 33 -5.34 13.37 26.70
C ILE A 33 -4.45 13.86 25.55
N ASP A 34 -4.98 13.93 24.31
CA ASP A 34 -4.26 14.44 23.15
C ASP A 34 -4.40 15.96 23.06
N THR A 35 -3.29 16.66 23.17
CA THR A 35 -3.24 18.15 23.13
C THR A 35 -3.63 18.74 21.78
N LEU A 36 -3.69 17.94 20.71
CA LEU A 36 -4.14 18.34 19.38
C LEU A 36 -5.68 18.26 19.23
N ALA A 37 -6.35 17.59 20.15
CA ALA A 37 -7.80 17.47 20.12
C ALA A 37 -8.48 18.75 20.62
N ILE A 38 -9.61 19.13 20.01
CA ILE A 38 -10.41 20.31 20.43
C ILE A 38 -11.07 20.13 21.79
N ASN A 39 -11.23 18.88 22.23
CA ASN A 39 -11.75 18.51 23.53
C ASN A 39 -10.68 17.95 24.48
N TYR A 40 -9.42 18.40 24.28
CA TYR A 40 -8.34 18.07 25.20
C TYR A 40 -8.73 18.41 26.64
N ASP A 41 -8.59 17.45 27.54
CA ASP A 41 -8.80 17.66 28.97
C ASP A 41 -7.46 17.56 29.72
N SER A 42 -7.00 18.71 30.19
CA SER A 42 -5.71 18.81 30.92
C SER A 42 -5.71 18.11 32.28
N ILE A 43 -6.89 17.73 32.79
CA ILE A 43 -7.03 17.03 34.09
C ILE A 43 -7.07 15.52 33.88
N ALA A 44 -7.50 15.05 32.68
CA ALA A 44 -7.55 13.64 32.38
C ALA A 44 -6.17 13.00 32.42
N ASN A 45 -6.11 11.80 32.99
CA ASN A 45 -4.89 10.97 33.06
C ASN A 45 -5.07 9.61 32.38
N THR A 46 -6.25 9.35 31.83
CA THR A 46 -6.59 8.12 31.13
C THR A 46 -7.43 8.45 29.91
N ASN A 47 -6.94 8.04 28.73
CA ASN A 47 -7.66 8.26 27.49
C ASN A 47 -8.91 7.37 27.43
N ASP A 48 -10.07 7.97 27.20
CA ASP A 48 -11.36 7.28 27.02
C ASP A 48 -11.78 7.09 25.55
N GLY A 49 -10.92 7.51 24.60
CA GLY A 49 -11.20 7.47 23.19
C GLY A 49 -12.13 8.57 22.67
N SER A 50 -12.44 9.57 23.50
CA SER A 50 -13.37 10.67 23.16
C SER A 50 -12.73 11.81 22.36
N CYS A 51 -11.43 11.72 22.03
CA CYS A 51 -10.72 12.78 21.33
C CYS A 51 -11.40 13.14 19.99
N SER A 52 -11.63 14.44 19.82
CA SER A 52 -12.24 15.02 18.63
C SER A 52 -11.29 16.05 18.01
N TYR A 53 -11.15 16.05 16.69
CA TYR A 53 -10.19 16.89 15.99
C TYR A 53 -10.90 17.83 15.01
N LEU A 54 -10.27 18.98 14.74
CA LEU A 54 -10.75 19.89 13.72
C LEU A 54 -10.58 19.26 12.32
N PRO A 55 -11.51 19.54 11.38
CA PRO A 55 -11.43 19.02 10.02
C PRO A 55 -10.14 19.37 9.30
N GLU A 56 -9.51 20.51 9.63
CA GLU A 56 -8.24 20.93 9.05
C GLU A 56 -7.04 20.04 9.40
N TYR A 57 -7.17 19.14 10.37
CA TYR A 57 -6.14 18.14 10.66
C TYR A 57 -6.24 16.88 9.78
N PHE A 58 -7.32 16.77 9.03
CA PHE A 58 -7.54 15.68 8.09
C PHE A 58 -7.26 16.15 6.66
N GLY A 59 -6.50 15.37 5.92
CA GLY A 59 -6.14 15.66 4.55
C GLY A 59 -5.17 14.61 4.01
N CYS A 60 -4.68 14.85 2.80
CA CYS A 60 -3.69 13.96 2.21
C CYS A 60 -2.31 14.18 2.83
N THR A 61 -1.79 13.16 3.52
CA THR A 61 -0.44 13.18 4.14
C THR A 61 0.65 12.59 3.25
N ASP A 62 0.34 12.15 2.03
CA ASP A 62 1.33 11.61 1.09
C ASP A 62 1.96 12.74 0.27
N THR A 63 3.27 12.93 0.46
CA THR A 63 4.05 13.99 -0.21
C THR A 63 4.15 13.84 -1.73
N LEU A 64 3.79 12.68 -2.27
CA LEU A 64 3.75 12.44 -3.72
C LEU A 64 2.41 12.82 -4.34
N ALA A 65 1.39 13.08 -3.53
CA ALA A 65 0.07 13.48 -4.00
C ALA A 65 0.05 14.95 -4.43
N VAL A 66 -0.71 15.27 -5.48
CA VAL A 66 -0.87 16.66 -5.97
C VAL A 66 -1.65 17.54 -5.00
N ASN A 67 -2.45 16.94 -4.14
CA ASN A 67 -3.19 17.61 -3.08
C ASN A 67 -2.60 17.32 -1.70
N TYR A 68 -1.27 17.06 -1.62
CA TYR A 68 -0.59 16.94 -0.34
C TYR A 68 -0.87 18.16 0.54
N ASP A 69 -1.32 17.90 1.75
CA ASP A 69 -1.54 18.92 2.76
C ASP A 69 -0.48 18.81 3.86
N SER A 70 0.44 19.76 3.90
CA SER A 70 1.51 19.80 4.90
C SER A 70 1.02 20.08 6.33
N LEU A 71 -0.23 20.50 6.50
CA LEU A 71 -0.85 20.74 7.80
C LEU A 71 -1.66 19.55 8.28
N ALA A 72 -2.01 18.61 7.39
CA ALA A 72 -2.72 17.41 7.76
C ALA A 72 -1.86 16.51 8.64
N ILE A 73 -2.45 16.04 9.75
CA ILE A 73 -1.86 15.09 10.68
C ILE A 73 -2.44 13.69 10.45
N PHE A 74 -3.70 13.63 10.05
CA PHE A 74 -4.44 12.40 9.79
C PHE A 74 -4.77 12.29 8.32
N ASN A 75 -4.40 11.15 7.71
CA ASN A 75 -4.77 10.87 6.32
C ASN A 75 -6.26 10.50 6.25
N ASP A 76 -7.02 11.29 5.50
CA ASP A 76 -8.45 11.08 5.26
C ASP A 76 -8.74 10.26 3.99
N SER A 77 -7.70 9.72 3.37
CA SER A 77 -7.75 8.98 2.10
C SER A 77 -8.14 9.83 0.88
N SER A 78 -8.02 11.16 0.98
CA SER A 78 -8.32 12.08 -0.13
C SER A 78 -7.18 12.25 -1.12
N CYS A 79 -6.04 11.57 -0.93
CA CYS A 79 -4.87 11.74 -1.77
C CYS A 79 -5.16 11.51 -3.26
N CYS A 80 -4.83 12.51 -4.08
CA CYS A 80 -4.94 12.46 -5.53
C CYS A 80 -3.54 12.42 -6.16
N PHE A 81 -3.37 11.60 -7.18
CA PHE A 81 -2.09 11.47 -7.88
C PHE A 81 -2.27 11.71 -9.37
N ASP A 82 -1.42 12.57 -9.96
CA ASP A 82 -1.40 12.75 -11.43
C ASP A 82 -0.83 11.53 -12.12
N SER A 83 0.28 11.02 -11.59
CA SER A 83 0.90 9.79 -12.08
C SER A 83 1.89 9.25 -11.06
N LEU A 84 1.94 7.94 -10.93
CA LEU A 84 2.96 7.22 -10.19
C LEU A 84 3.74 6.34 -11.15
N SER A 85 5.03 6.17 -10.88
CA SER A 85 5.87 5.25 -11.63
C SER A 85 6.69 4.41 -10.68
N GLY A 86 6.99 3.17 -11.07
CA GLY A 86 7.80 2.29 -10.25
C GLY A 86 8.06 0.97 -10.94
N GLY A 87 8.58 0.02 -10.18
CA GLY A 87 9.02 -1.28 -10.66
C GLY A 87 10.52 -1.32 -10.93
N ILE A 88 10.98 -2.30 -11.69
CA ILE A 88 12.39 -2.50 -12.00
C ILE A 88 12.81 -1.55 -13.11
N LEU A 89 13.94 -0.86 -12.91
CA LEU A 89 14.42 0.17 -13.83
C LEU A 89 14.90 -0.37 -15.17
N SER A 90 15.38 -1.61 -15.23
CA SER A 90 15.87 -2.20 -16.48
C SER A 90 15.97 -3.73 -16.38
N ASN A 91 16.03 -4.40 -17.53
CA ASN A 91 16.29 -5.85 -17.63
C ASN A 91 17.73 -6.25 -17.25
N LEU A 92 18.58 -5.30 -16.93
CA LEU A 92 19.97 -5.55 -16.48
C LEU A 92 20.08 -5.73 -14.97
N VAL A 93 18.98 -5.50 -14.22
CA VAL A 93 18.95 -5.70 -12.77
C VAL A 93 18.66 -7.18 -12.48
N GLY A 94 19.58 -7.85 -11.76
CA GLY A 94 19.46 -9.26 -11.43
C GLY A 94 19.68 -10.19 -12.62
N GLY A 95 18.99 -11.32 -12.65
CA GLY A 95 19.02 -12.31 -13.72
C GLY A 95 17.67 -12.49 -14.38
N GLY A 96 17.66 -13.01 -15.61
CA GLY A 96 16.40 -13.26 -16.32
C GLY A 96 16.61 -13.83 -17.71
N GLY A 97 15.52 -13.90 -18.46
CA GLY A 97 15.51 -14.40 -19.82
C GLY A 97 14.19 -14.12 -20.53
N PHE A 98 14.18 -14.42 -21.83
CA PHE A 98 12.98 -14.27 -22.66
C PHE A 98 12.10 -15.50 -22.60
N TYR A 99 10.80 -15.29 -22.43
CA TYR A 99 9.80 -16.34 -22.33
C TYR A 99 8.58 -16.04 -23.21
N SER A 100 8.12 -17.04 -23.96
CA SER A 100 6.99 -16.92 -24.87
C SER A 100 5.67 -17.49 -24.33
N GLY A 101 5.64 -17.94 -23.09
CA GLY A 101 4.43 -18.41 -22.44
C GLY A 101 3.59 -17.28 -21.86
N ASN A 102 2.29 -17.55 -21.67
CA ASN A 102 1.41 -16.62 -20.98
C ASN A 102 1.88 -16.39 -19.55
N ARG A 103 2.24 -15.17 -19.26
CA ARG A 103 2.72 -14.74 -17.95
C ARG A 103 2.09 -13.40 -17.59
N ALA A 104 1.81 -13.24 -16.31
CA ALA A 104 1.20 -12.03 -15.79
C ALA A 104 1.78 -11.65 -14.43
N LEU A 105 1.76 -10.36 -14.16
CA LEU A 105 1.93 -9.80 -12.82
C LEU A 105 0.58 -9.84 -12.12
N VAL A 106 0.57 -10.24 -10.86
CA VAL A 106 -0.64 -10.27 -10.02
C VAL A 106 -0.66 -9.01 -9.18
N LEU A 107 -1.76 -8.28 -9.24
CA LEU A 107 -1.88 -6.99 -8.58
C LEU A 107 -3.22 -6.83 -7.84
N ASP A 108 -3.17 -6.03 -6.76
CA ASP A 108 -4.34 -5.55 -6.05
C ASP A 108 -4.50 -4.06 -6.34
N CYS A 109 -5.72 -3.62 -6.56
CA CYS A 109 -6.07 -2.23 -6.81
C CYS A 109 -7.00 -1.74 -5.71
N TYR A 110 -6.56 -0.75 -4.94
CA TYR A 110 -7.29 -0.22 -3.79
C TYR A 110 -8.17 0.97 -4.14
N PHE A 111 -7.82 1.71 -5.22
CA PHE A 111 -8.61 2.81 -5.77
C PHE A 111 -8.63 2.69 -7.29
N PRO A 112 -9.74 3.04 -7.97
CA PRO A 112 -9.83 2.98 -9.43
C PRO A 112 -8.66 3.73 -10.04
N THR A 113 -7.90 3.06 -10.91
CA THR A 113 -6.69 3.64 -11.49
C THR A 113 -6.55 3.28 -12.96
N ILE A 114 -5.63 3.92 -13.66
CA ILE A 114 -5.29 3.64 -15.05
C ILE A 114 -3.82 3.26 -15.14
N ILE A 115 -3.55 2.07 -15.67
CA ILE A 115 -2.18 1.69 -16.07
C ILE A 115 -1.93 2.31 -17.43
N LYS A 116 -1.28 3.48 -17.42
CA LYS A 116 -1.03 4.25 -18.63
C LYS A 116 0.01 3.62 -19.52
N GLU A 117 1.18 3.38 -18.97
CA GLU A 117 2.34 2.93 -19.73
C GLU A 117 3.12 1.86 -18.99
N VAL A 118 3.70 0.95 -19.75
CA VAL A 118 4.64 -0.05 -19.23
C VAL A 118 5.89 -0.11 -20.13
N THR A 119 7.04 -0.42 -19.52
CA THR A 119 8.26 -0.73 -20.25
C THR A 119 8.41 -2.24 -20.32
N VAL A 120 8.58 -2.76 -21.53
CA VAL A 120 8.80 -4.18 -21.79
C VAL A 120 10.01 -4.38 -22.69
N TYR A 121 10.62 -5.55 -22.60
CA TYR A 121 11.76 -5.92 -23.44
C TYR A 121 11.36 -7.13 -24.28
N ALA A 122 11.25 -6.94 -25.59
CA ALA A 122 10.85 -7.98 -26.54
C ALA A 122 12.06 -8.68 -27.15
N GLN A 123 11.98 -9.99 -27.29
CA GLN A 123 13.04 -10.79 -27.95
C GLN A 123 13.09 -10.56 -29.45
N SER A 124 11.93 -10.40 -30.07
CA SER A 124 11.82 -10.26 -31.52
C SER A 124 10.72 -9.29 -31.90
N ASN A 125 10.76 -8.79 -33.15
CA ASN A 125 9.67 -8.03 -33.73
C ASN A 125 8.46 -8.94 -33.91
N ASN A 126 7.37 -8.61 -33.21
CA ASN A 126 6.12 -9.37 -33.28
C ASN A 126 4.94 -8.57 -32.71
N ASN A 127 3.73 -9.09 -32.90
CA ASN A 127 2.56 -8.60 -32.21
C ASN A 127 2.43 -9.28 -30.83
N TYR A 128 2.19 -8.46 -29.82
CA TYR A 128 2.00 -8.90 -28.44
C TYR A 128 0.63 -8.43 -27.94
N SER A 129 -0.18 -9.37 -27.47
CA SER A 129 -1.50 -9.08 -26.91
C SER A 129 -1.40 -8.95 -25.41
N PHE A 130 -1.47 -7.71 -24.93
CA PHE A 130 -1.50 -7.40 -23.50
C PHE A 130 -2.94 -7.48 -23.00
N GLU A 131 -3.13 -8.04 -21.83
CA GLU A 131 -4.45 -8.23 -21.23
C GLU A 131 -4.41 -7.94 -19.73
N LEU A 132 -5.48 -7.30 -19.26
CA LEU A 132 -5.83 -7.22 -17.85
C LEU A 132 -7.00 -8.18 -17.62
N ARG A 133 -6.84 -9.09 -16.67
CA ARG A 133 -7.87 -10.07 -16.30
C ARG A 133 -8.26 -9.91 -14.83
N ASP A 134 -9.50 -10.29 -14.53
CA ASP A 134 -9.93 -10.44 -13.13
C ASP A 134 -9.44 -11.77 -12.54
N ASN A 135 -9.70 -11.97 -11.25
CA ASN A 135 -9.34 -13.19 -10.51
C ASN A 135 -10.08 -14.45 -10.97
N SER A 136 -11.07 -14.32 -11.83
CA SER A 136 -11.79 -15.42 -12.47
C SER A 136 -11.27 -15.73 -13.88
N GLY A 137 -10.28 -14.94 -14.35
CA GLY A 137 -9.67 -15.07 -15.67
C GLY A 137 -10.43 -14.37 -16.80
N ASN A 138 -11.47 -13.58 -16.49
CA ASN A 138 -12.18 -12.81 -17.50
C ASN A 138 -11.32 -11.62 -17.94
N ILE A 139 -11.27 -11.36 -19.25
CA ILE A 139 -10.53 -10.22 -19.82
C ILE A 139 -11.36 -8.96 -19.58
N LEU A 140 -10.76 -8.01 -18.84
CA LEU A 140 -11.33 -6.69 -18.59
C LEU A 140 -10.88 -5.69 -19.66
N GLU A 141 -9.59 -5.73 -20.02
CA GLU A 141 -8.98 -4.86 -21.02
C GLU A 141 -8.02 -5.68 -21.89
N SER A 142 -7.90 -5.35 -23.16
CA SER A 142 -6.92 -5.97 -24.04
C SER A 142 -6.41 -5.01 -25.11
N LYS A 143 -5.13 -5.16 -25.49
CA LYS A 143 -4.50 -4.35 -26.54
C LYS A 143 -3.40 -5.14 -27.23
N THR A 144 -3.46 -5.24 -28.55
CA THR A 144 -2.40 -5.85 -29.34
C THR A 144 -1.49 -4.76 -29.89
N ILE A 145 -0.19 -4.87 -29.61
CA ILE A 145 0.83 -3.89 -29.95
C ILE A 145 1.95 -4.59 -30.71
N ASN A 146 2.39 -4.00 -31.81
CA ASN A 146 3.57 -4.45 -32.53
C ASN A 146 4.81 -3.91 -31.81
N LEU A 147 5.69 -4.79 -31.34
CA LEU A 147 6.92 -4.44 -30.65
C LEU A 147 8.14 -4.73 -31.55
N SER A 148 9.13 -3.89 -31.44
CA SER A 148 10.47 -4.14 -31.98
C SER A 148 11.29 -4.93 -30.97
N SER A 149 12.28 -5.69 -31.44
CA SER A 149 13.27 -6.34 -30.56
C SER A 149 13.96 -5.30 -29.67
N GLY A 150 14.12 -5.62 -28.38
CA GLY A 150 14.71 -4.72 -27.37
C GLY A 150 13.68 -4.02 -26.50
N GLN A 151 14.05 -2.85 -25.98
CA GLN A 151 13.22 -2.07 -25.08
C GLN A 151 12.10 -1.34 -25.82
N ASN A 152 10.90 -1.48 -25.31
CA ASN A 152 9.70 -0.76 -25.78
C ASN A 152 8.99 -0.12 -24.58
N ARG A 153 8.65 1.16 -24.68
CA ARG A 153 7.72 1.83 -23.79
C ARG A 153 6.38 1.90 -24.51
N ILE A 154 5.37 1.28 -23.95
CA ILE A 154 4.08 1.10 -24.59
C ILE A 154 2.98 1.72 -23.75
N THR A 155 2.01 2.33 -24.43
CA THR A 155 0.82 2.90 -23.83
C THR A 155 -0.28 1.84 -23.82
N LEU A 156 -0.74 1.47 -22.62
CA LEU A 156 -1.86 0.55 -22.42
C LEU A 156 -3.19 1.30 -22.26
N ASP A 157 -3.23 2.29 -21.36
CA ASP A 157 -4.43 3.01 -20.92
C ASP A 157 -5.51 2.06 -20.37
N PHE A 158 -5.10 1.04 -19.60
CA PHE A 158 -6.01 0.06 -19.03
C PHE A 158 -6.64 0.57 -17.75
N ASN A 159 -7.97 0.55 -17.69
CA ASN A 159 -8.72 0.87 -16.48
C ASN A 159 -8.69 -0.32 -15.52
N VAL A 160 -8.21 -0.11 -14.31
CA VAL A 160 -8.15 -1.12 -13.26
C VAL A 160 -9.18 -0.76 -12.18
N PRO A 161 -10.26 -1.53 -12.03
CA PRO A 161 -11.25 -1.29 -10.98
C PRO A 161 -10.68 -1.68 -9.60
N VAL A 162 -11.35 -1.28 -8.53
CA VAL A 162 -11.02 -1.76 -7.18
C VAL A 162 -11.22 -3.26 -7.10
N GLY A 163 -10.23 -3.97 -6.54
CA GLY A 163 -10.27 -5.42 -6.37
C GLY A 163 -8.91 -6.03 -6.12
N THR A 164 -8.89 -7.34 -6.05
CA THR A 164 -7.67 -8.12 -5.78
C THR A 164 -7.44 -9.18 -6.84
N ASP A 165 -6.18 -9.62 -6.94
CA ASP A 165 -5.76 -10.71 -7.81
C ASP A 165 -6.03 -10.47 -9.31
N PHE A 166 -5.96 -9.21 -9.74
CA PHE A 166 -5.94 -8.93 -11.17
C PHE A 166 -4.63 -9.44 -11.79
N GLU A 167 -4.71 -9.91 -13.01
CA GLU A 167 -3.55 -10.34 -13.79
C GLU A 167 -3.30 -9.38 -14.97
N LEU A 168 -2.14 -8.70 -14.95
CA LEU A 168 -1.64 -7.92 -16.10
C LEU A 168 -0.56 -8.70 -16.80
N GLY A 169 -0.77 -9.11 -18.03
CA GLY A 169 0.16 -9.96 -18.73
C GLY A 169 -0.01 -9.99 -20.23
N VAL A 170 0.64 -10.98 -20.83
CA VAL A 170 0.63 -11.21 -22.28
C VAL A 170 0.00 -12.57 -22.56
N SER A 171 -0.81 -12.65 -23.59
CA SER A 171 -1.48 -13.87 -24.02
C SER A 171 -1.18 -14.25 -25.46
N GLY A 172 -1.48 -15.50 -25.78
CA GLY A 172 -1.33 -16.03 -27.12
C GLY A 172 0.11 -16.37 -27.50
N SER A 173 0.34 -16.58 -28.79
CA SER A 173 1.67 -16.85 -29.36
C SER A 173 2.38 -15.54 -29.61
N HIS A 174 3.51 -15.34 -28.95
CA HIS A 174 4.33 -14.13 -29.07
C HIS A 174 5.83 -14.47 -29.10
N GLY A 175 6.66 -13.51 -29.52
CA GLY A 175 8.11 -13.70 -29.73
C GLY A 175 8.94 -13.73 -28.44
N GLY A 176 8.35 -13.71 -27.27
CA GLY A 176 9.01 -13.69 -25.95
C GLY A 176 9.20 -12.29 -25.38
N LEU A 177 8.86 -12.14 -24.10
CA LEU A 177 9.18 -10.97 -23.29
C LEU A 177 10.20 -11.34 -22.23
N PHE A 178 11.06 -10.38 -21.87
CA PHE A 178 12.02 -10.58 -20.81
C PHE A 178 11.31 -10.69 -19.46
N ARG A 179 11.73 -11.66 -18.68
CA ARG A 179 11.27 -11.89 -17.32
C ARG A 179 12.49 -12.05 -16.40
N HIS A 180 12.46 -11.34 -15.29
CA HIS A 180 13.42 -11.54 -14.22
C HIS A 180 13.18 -12.87 -13.51
N ASN A 181 14.27 -13.52 -13.09
CA ASN A 181 14.23 -14.71 -12.24
C ASN A 181 15.12 -14.55 -11.00
N GLN A 182 15.80 -13.42 -10.86
CA GLN A 182 16.63 -13.06 -9.71
C GLN A 182 16.68 -11.54 -9.55
N GLY A 183 16.98 -11.08 -8.33
CA GLY A 183 17.25 -9.67 -8.04
C GLY A 183 16.01 -8.78 -7.95
N VAL A 184 14.82 -9.38 -7.87
CA VAL A 184 13.56 -8.68 -7.71
C VAL A 184 12.82 -9.24 -6.50
N SER A 185 12.08 -8.39 -5.82
CA SER A 185 11.26 -8.78 -4.66
C SER A 185 9.93 -8.05 -4.65
N PHE A 186 8.87 -8.80 -4.48
CA PHE A 186 7.54 -8.25 -4.27
C PHE A 186 7.28 -7.97 -2.79
N PRO A 187 6.31 -7.10 -2.45
CA PRO A 187 5.46 -6.33 -3.37
C PRO A 187 6.11 -5.04 -3.88
N TYR A 188 5.67 -4.57 -5.05
CA TYR A 188 5.89 -3.19 -5.50
C TYR A 188 4.62 -2.38 -5.22
N ASN A 189 4.71 -1.46 -4.28
CA ASN A 189 3.59 -0.62 -3.88
C ASN A 189 3.66 0.73 -4.57
N PHE A 190 2.53 1.16 -5.13
CA PHE A 190 2.35 2.47 -5.75
C PHE A 190 1.43 3.28 -4.85
N SER A 191 2.03 3.87 -3.80
CA SER A 191 1.28 4.52 -2.74
C SER A 191 0.17 3.59 -2.19
N ASN A 192 -1.01 4.14 -1.91
CA ASN A 192 -2.17 3.34 -1.52
C ASN A 192 -3.09 2.97 -2.72
N LEU A 193 -2.64 3.17 -3.96
CA LEU A 193 -3.47 2.97 -5.15
C LEU A 193 -3.45 1.53 -5.63
N LEU A 194 -2.25 0.96 -5.77
CA LEU A 194 -2.04 -0.33 -6.40
C LEU A 194 -0.82 -1.04 -5.81
N SER A 195 -0.88 -2.34 -5.67
CA SER A 195 0.24 -3.19 -5.30
C SER A 195 0.43 -4.32 -6.30
N ILE A 196 1.62 -4.44 -6.89
CA ILE A 196 2.01 -5.63 -7.63
C ILE A 196 2.58 -6.61 -6.62
N LYS A 197 1.86 -7.66 -6.29
CA LYS A 197 2.18 -8.56 -5.18
C LYS A 197 2.93 -9.83 -5.56
N SER A 198 2.83 -10.25 -6.81
CA SER A 198 3.49 -11.47 -7.29
C SER A 198 3.43 -11.57 -8.81
N SER A 199 3.88 -12.70 -9.35
CA SER A 199 3.57 -13.13 -10.71
C SER A 199 2.90 -14.51 -10.70
N ASN A 200 2.13 -14.81 -11.75
CA ASN A 200 1.46 -16.11 -11.90
C ASN A 200 2.41 -17.25 -12.31
N SER A 201 3.70 -16.99 -12.38
CA SER A 201 4.70 -17.99 -12.75
C SER A 201 5.24 -18.81 -11.57
N GLY A 202 4.80 -18.50 -10.35
CA GLY A 202 5.36 -19.07 -9.12
C GLY A 202 6.71 -18.44 -8.74
N SER A 203 7.03 -18.41 -7.44
CA SER A 203 8.34 -17.94 -6.95
C SER A 203 9.47 -18.86 -7.47
N PRO A 204 10.63 -18.32 -7.83
CA PRO A 204 11.09 -16.93 -7.75
C PRO A 204 10.97 -16.13 -9.07
N PHE A 205 10.07 -16.48 -9.96
CA PHE A 205 10.02 -15.93 -11.32
C PHE A 205 9.06 -14.73 -11.40
N TYR A 206 9.51 -13.65 -12.02
CA TYR A 206 8.85 -12.35 -12.07
C TYR A 206 8.74 -11.81 -13.49
#